data_0ba8af2ed4a7618c817518283b1ceed9
#
_entry.id   0ba8af2ed4a7618c817518283b1ceed9
#
_cell.length_a   1.000
_cell.length_b   1.000
_cell.length_c   1.000
_cell.angle_alpha   90.00
_cell.angle_beta   90.00
_cell.angle_gamma   90.00
#
_symmetry.space_group_name_H-M   'P 1'
#
loop_
_entity.id
_entity.type
_entity.pdbx_description
1 polymer ?
#
loop_
_entity_poly.entity_id
_entity_poly.type
_entity_poly.pdbx_seq_one_letter_code
_entity_poly.pdbx_strand_id
1 'polypeptide(L)'
;MSNKISIMVVSGSRERLQMAAMVASVGAVSGNDVRVFFSMNALPYFTKDAVKRAPVEGDVGRLLEEKGVPPFDQLFRQATELGEAKIYPCSMAMDILQLKQSDLEPYLSEPMGLTRFLDDASDAQVWTF
;
A
#
# COMPACT_ATOMS: atom_id res chain seq x y z
N MET A 1 -10.17 -14.96 -16.47
CA MET A 1 -10.39 -13.51 -16.42
C MET A 1 -9.79 -12.95 -15.14
N SER A 2 -9.10 -11.82 -15.25
CA SER A 2 -8.59 -11.15 -14.05
C SER A 2 -9.70 -10.31 -13.42
N ASN A 3 -9.70 -10.27 -12.10
CA ASN A 3 -10.57 -9.40 -11.33
C ASN A 3 -9.84 -8.09 -11.01
N LYS A 4 -10.61 -7.05 -10.76
CA LYS A 4 -10.06 -5.79 -10.24
C LYS A 4 -10.15 -5.78 -8.73
N ILE A 5 -9.04 -5.48 -8.08
CA ILE A 5 -8.96 -5.37 -6.63
C ILE A 5 -8.39 -3.99 -6.30
N SER A 6 -9.15 -3.20 -5.57
CA SER A 6 -8.73 -1.87 -5.12
C SER A 6 -8.59 -1.87 -3.61
N ILE A 7 -7.43 -1.45 -3.14
CA ILE A 7 -7.05 -1.52 -1.72
C ILE A 7 -6.76 -0.11 -1.23
N MET A 8 -7.50 0.35 -0.22
CA MET A 8 -7.22 1.60 0.46
C MET A 8 -6.51 1.30 1.77
N VAL A 9 -5.32 1.86 1.95
CA VAL A 9 -4.51 1.64 3.14
C VAL A 9 -4.40 2.97 3.88
N VAL A 10 -4.98 3.03 5.05
CA VAL A 10 -5.02 4.24 5.87
C VAL A 10 -4.37 4.05 7.23
N SER A 11 -4.19 2.81 7.67
CA SER A 11 -3.63 2.51 8.98
C SER A 11 -2.10 2.56 8.98
N GLY A 12 -1.54 3.02 10.08
CA GLY A 12 -0.10 2.96 10.31
C GLY A 12 0.34 1.80 11.19
N SER A 13 -0.52 0.81 11.45
CA SER A 13 -0.12 -0.34 12.25
C SER A 13 0.53 -1.42 11.39
N ARG A 14 1.48 -2.14 11.98
CA ARG A 14 2.24 -3.16 11.26
C ARG A 14 1.36 -4.27 10.72
N GLU A 15 0.43 -4.79 11.53
CA GLU A 15 -0.44 -5.89 11.11
C GLU A 15 -1.33 -5.52 9.95
N ARG A 16 -1.89 -4.30 9.95
CA ARG A 16 -2.76 -3.85 8.86
C ARG A 16 -1.98 -3.56 7.59
N LEU A 17 -0.83 -2.91 7.71
CA LEU A 17 0.07 -2.69 6.58
C LEU A 17 0.53 -4.02 5.98
N GLN A 18 0.86 -4.99 6.84
CA GLN A 18 1.28 -6.31 6.41
C GLN A 18 0.16 -7.04 5.67
N MET A 19 -1.06 -7.01 6.22
CA MET A 19 -2.19 -7.70 5.59
C MET A 19 -2.54 -7.06 4.25
N ALA A 20 -2.56 -5.74 4.18
CA ALA A 20 -2.79 -5.03 2.93
C ALA A 20 -1.73 -5.40 1.87
N ALA A 21 -0.47 -5.47 2.29
CA ALA A 21 0.63 -5.83 1.40
C ALA A 21 0.52 -7.27 0.89
N MET A 22 0.07 -8.18 1.76
CA MET A 22 -0.15 -9.57 1.36
C MET A 22 -1.28 -9.68 0.35
N VAL A 23 -2.38 -8.99 0.56
CA VAL A 23 -3.50 -8.98 -0.40
C VAL A 23 -3.05 -8.40 -1.73
N ALA A 24 -2.31 -7.29 -1.70
CA ALA A 24 -1.80 -6.67 -2.92
C ALA A 24 -0.85 -7.60 -3.68
N SER A 25 0.10 -8.20 -2.97
CA SER A 25 1.13 -9.05 -3.57
C SER A 25 0.52 -10.33 -4.14
N VAL A 26 -0.27 -11.05 -3.35
CA VAL A 26 -0.90 -12.29 -3.80
C VAL A 26 -1.88 -12.01 -4.93
N GLY A 27 -2.69 -10.97 -4.80
CA GLY A 27 -3.66 -10.60 -5.83
C GLY A 27 -2.99 -10.27 -7.17
N ALA A 28 -1.94 -9.45 -7.12
CA ALA A 28 -1.24 -9.01 -8.33
C ALA A 28 -0.51 -10.17 -9.01
N VAL A 29 0.22 -10.98 -8.24
CA VAL A 29 0.97 -12.10 -8.78
C VAL A 29 0.04 -13.17 -9.36
N SER A 30 -1.18 -13.28 -8.84
CA SER A 30 -2.20 -14.19 -9.35
C SER A 30 -2.88 -13.69 -10.62
N GLY A 31 -2.48 -12.54 -11.15
CA GLY A 31 -2.99 -12.02 -12.41
C GLY A 31 -4.15 -11.06 -12.30
N ASN A 32 -4.50 -10.60 -11.10
CA ASN A 32 -5.55 -9.60 -10.93
C ASN A 32 -5.02 -8.18 -11.18
N ASP A 33 -5.91 -7.28 -11.58
CA ASP A 33 -5.60 -5.86 -11.70
C ASP A 33 -5.70 -5.23 -10.31
N VAL A 34 -4.57 -5.07 -9.65
CA VAL A 34 -4.50 -4.56 -8.28
C VAL A 34 -4.09 -3.09 -8.30
N ARG A 35 -4.88 -2.27 -7.62
CA ARG A 35 -4.60 -0.85 -7.43
C ARG A 35 -4.68 -0.54 -5.95
N VAL A 36 -3.69 0.19 -5.46
CA VAL A 36 -3.54 0.51 -4.04
C VAL A 36 -3.51 2.02 -3.87
N PHE A 37 -4.12 2.51 -2.81
CA PHE A 37 -4.19 3.93 -2.48
C PHE A 37 -3.67 4.11 -1.06
N PHE A 38 -2.55 4.81 -0.92
CA PHE A 38 -1.97 5.11 0.39
C PHE A 38 -2.41 6.48 0.85
N SER A 39 -3.01 6.54 2.03
CA SER A 39 -3.45 7.79 2.63
C SER A 39 -3.25 7.76 4.15
N MET A 40 -3.53 8.87 4.80
CA MET A 40 -3.50 9.01 6.27
C MET A 40 -2.20 8.48 6.86
N ASN A 41 -2.28 7.66 7.90
CA ASN A 41 -1.09 7.20 8.64
C ASN A 41 -0.28 6.14 7.89
N ALA A 42 -0.78 5.62 6.77
CA ALA A 42 -0.02 4.65 5.98
C ALA A 42 1.05 5.33 5.10
N LEU A 43 0.72 6.50 4.54
CA LEU A 43 1.59 7.14 3.55
C LEU A 43 3.01 7.45 4.04
N PRO A 44 3.23 7.92 5.28
CA PRO A 44 4.58 8.24 5.74
C PRO A 44 5.59 7.10 5.67
N TYR A 45 5.13 5.85 5.69
CA TYR A 45 6.05 4.70 5.62
C TYR A 45 6.61 4.46 4.22
N PHE A 46 6.12 5.19 3.23
CA PHE A 46 6.52 4.98 1.83
C PHE A 46 7.33 6.14 1.26
N THR A 47 7.93 6.94 2.13
CA THR A 47 8.96 7.90 1.73
C THR A 47 10.32 7.21 1.68
N LYS A 48 11.22 7.72 0.85
CA LYS A 48 12.56 7.12 0.67
C LYS A 48 13.34 7.01 1.97
N ASP A 49 13.18 8.00 2.87
CA ASP A 49 13.95 8.09 4.09
C ASP A 49 13.23 7.49 5.31
N ALA A 50 12.03 6.94 5.13
CA ALA A 50 11.25 6.44 6.25
C ALA A 50 11.85 5.16 6.83
N VAL A 51 11.79 5.02 8.15
CA VAL A 51 12.02 3.76 8.82
C VAL A 51 10.81 2.87 8.55
N LYS A 52 11.02 1.72 7.90
CA LYS A 52 9.93 0.82 7.50
C LYS A 52 9.52 -0.08 8.66
N ARG A 53 9.28 0.53 9.83
CA ARG A 53 8.94 -0.22 11.04
C ARG A 53 7.76 0.47 11.72
N ALA A 54 6.57 -0.04 11.46
CA ALA A 54 5.34 0.48 12.03
C ALA A 54 5.10 -0.09 13.43
N PRO A 55 4.38 0.63 14.29
CA PRO A 55 4.01 0.11 15.61
C PRO A 55 3.08 -1.10 15.47
N VAL A 56 3.17 -2.02 16.42
CA VAL A 56 2.35 -3.24 16.42
C VAL A 56 1.06 -3.01 17.18
N GLU A 57 0.01 -3.74 16.78
CA GLU A 57 -1.27 -3.75 17.52
C GLU A 57 -1.27 -4.83 18.61
N GLY A 58 -0.55 -5.93 18.39
CA GLY A 58 -0.52 -7.04 19.32
C GLY A 58 0.66 -7.99 19.08
N ASP A 59 0.54 -9.19 19.63
CA ASP A 59 1.63 -10.16 19.62
C ASP A 59 2.04 -10.61 18.21
N VAL A 60 1.07 -10.74 17.32
CA VAL A 60 1.37 -11.20 15.95
C VAL A 60 2.26 -10.20 15.23
N GLY A 61 2.06 -8.91 15.43
CA GLY A 61 2.93 -7.90 14.83
C GLY A 61 4.39 -8.04 15.24
N ARG A 62 4.65 -8.39 16.52
CA ARG A 62 6.01 -8.65 16.98
C ARG A 62 6.57 -9.93 16.34
N LEU A 63 5.74 -10.97 16.21
CA LEU A 63 6.16 -12.24 15.63
C LEU A 63 6.50 -12.11 14.15
N LEU A 64 5.89 -11.19 13.42
CA LEU A 64 6.23 -10.96 12.01
C LEU A 64 7.72 -10.65 11.85
N GLU A 65 8.26 -9.81 12.72
CA GLU A 65 9.68 -9.45 12.67
C GLU A 65 10.56 -10.61 13.18
N GLU A 66 10.19 -11.21 14.32
CA GLU A 66 10.95 -12.29 14.94
C GLU A 66 11.07 -13.52 14.04
N LYS A 67 10.04 -13.82 13.26
CA LYS A 67 10.01 -14.99 12.38
C LYS A 67 10.57 -14.71 10.99
N GLY A 68 11.05 -13.49 10.73
CA GLY A 68 11.63 -13.14 9.44
C GLY A 68 10.63 -13.11 8.30
N VAL A 69 9.38 -12.78 8.56
CA VAL A 69 8.36 -12.63 7.51
C VAL A 69 8.75 -11.43 6.63
N PRO A 70 8.63 -11.53 5.29
CA PRO A 70 8.93 -10.40 4.42
C PRO A 70 8.13 -9.17 4.84
N PRO A 71 8.79 -8.01 5.04
CA PRO A 71 8.12 -6.81 5.53
C PRO A 71 7.17 -6.21 4.49
N PHE A 72 6.20 -5.44 4.96
CA PHE A 72 5.13 -4.90 4.11
C PHE A 72 5.66 -4.07 2.93
N ASP A 73 6.71 -3.29 3.13
CA ASP A 73 7.26 -2.46 2.04
C ASP A 73 7.86 -3.31 0.92
N GLN A 74 8.51 -4.42 1.27
CA GLN A 74 9.02 -5.37 0.28
C GLN A 74 7.88 -6.02 -0.50
N LEU A 75 6.79 -6.39 0.16
CA LEU A 75 5.65 -7.03 -0.50
C LEU A 75 4.93 -6.06 -1.44
N PHE A 76 4.77 -4.80 -1.05
CA PHE A 76 4.18 -3.80 -1.94
C PHE A 76 5.06 -3.58 -3.17
N ARG A 77 6.38 -3.49 -2.98
CA ARG A 77 7.31 -3.34 -4.10
C ARG A 77 7.21 -4.54 -5.04
N GLN A 78 7.17 -5.75 -4.49
CA GLN A 78 7.03 -6.96 -5.30
C GLN A 78 5.71 -6.97 -6.07
N ALA A 79 4.63 -6.48 -5.48
CA ALA A 79 3.35 -6.38 -6.15
C ALA A 79 3.47 -5.53 -7.43
N THR A 80 4.23 -4.43 -7.37
CA THR A 80 4.44 -3.58 -8.55
C THR A 80 5.40 -4.22 -9.56
N GLU A 81 6.50 -4.80 -9.10
CA GLU A 81 7.55 -5.32 -9.98
C GLU A 81 7.19 -6.64 -10.63
N LEU A 82 6.52 -7.52 -9.90
CA LEU A 82 6.20 -8.87 -10.37
C LEU A 82 4.75 -9.01 -10.86
N GLY A 83 3.84 -8.22 -10.28
CA GLY A 83 2.41 -8.34 -10.58
C GLY A 83 1.80 -7.13 -11.27
N GLU A 84 2.60 -6.14 -11.60
CA GLU A 84 2.16 -4.92 -12.29
C GLU A 84 1.10 -4.13 -11.52
N ALA A 85 1.05 -4.26 -10.20
CA ALA A 85 0.16 -3.47 -9.37
C ALA A 85 0.53 -1.98 -9.46
N LYS A 86 -0.48 -1.13 -9.34
CA LYS A 86 -0.27 0.32 -9.33
C LYS A 86 -0.59 0.84 -7.93
N ILE A 87 0.32 1.64 -7.37
CA ILE A 87 0.19 2.16 -6.02
C ILE A 87 0.22 3.68 -6.09
N TYR A 88 -0.87 4.30 -5.69
CA TYR A 88 -1.05 5.75 -5.79
C TYR A 88 -1.00 6.40 -4.41
N PRO A 89 -0.13 7.39 -4.20
CA PRO A 89 -0.20 8.20 -2.99
C PRO A 89 -1.37 9.17 -3.06
N CYS A 90 -2.03 9.39 -1.93
CA CYS A 90 -3.15 10.32 -1.82
C CYS A 90 -2.64 11.76 -1.93
N SER A 91 -3.14 12.51 -2.92
CA SER A 91 -2.70 13.89 -3.15
C SER A 91 -2.98 14.80 -1.95
N MET A 92 -4.13 14.63 -1.29
CA MET A 92 -4.46 15.43 -0.10
C MET A 92 -3.51 15.12 1.06
N ALA A 93 -3.22 13.83 1.28
CA ALA A 93 -2.29 13.45 2.34
C ALA A 93 -0.88 13.97 2.07
N MET A 94 -0.46 13.98 0.81
CA MET A 94 0.83 14.55 0.44
C MET A 94 0.89 16.04 0.77
N ASP A 95 -0.19 16.78 0.48
CA ASP A 95 -0.25 18.22 0.80
C ASP A 95 -0.15 18.45 2.31
N ILE A 96 -0.92 17.69 3.10
CA ILE A 96 -0.90 17.82 4.56
C ILE A 96 0.48 17.50 5.13
N LEU A 97 1.14 16.48 4.58
CA LEU A 97 2.44 16.03 5.06
C LEU A 97 3.60 16.77 4.40
N GLN A 98 3.30 17.69 3.48
CA GLN A 98 4.31 18.47 2.74
C GLN A 98 5.28 17.58 1.98
N LEU A 99 4.75 16.53 1.34
CA LEU A 99 5.54 15.60 0.56
C LEU A 99 5.48 15.93 -0.93
N LYS A 100 6.62 15.83 -1.59
CA LYS A 100 6.71 15.86 -3.06
C LYS A 100 6.80 14.42 -3.57
N GLN A 101 6.45 14.21 -4.83
CA GLN A 101 6.57 12.89 -5.43
C GLN A 101 8.01 12.37 -5.36
N SER A 102 8.99 13.26 -5.47
CA SER A 102 10.41 12.89 -5.36
C SER A 102 10.82 12.40 -3.97
N ASP A 103 10.01 12.66 -2.94
CA ASP A 103 10.27 12.17 -1.58
C ASP A 103 9.80 10.72 -1.40
N LEU A 104 8.98 10.21 -2.32
CA LEU A 104 8.34 8.91 -2.18
C LEU A 104 9.17 7.80 -2.81
N GLU A 105 8.90 6.56 -2.39
CA GLU A 105 9.55 5.40 -2.99
C GLU A 105 9.30 5.35 -4.49
N PRO A 106 10.31 5.01 -5.30
CA PRO A 106 10.19 5.06 -6.76
C PRO A 106 9.15 4.10 -7.35
N TYR A 107 8.77 3.06 -6.62
CA TYR A 107 7.77 2.11 -7.13
C TYR A 107 6.34 2.64 -7.01
N LEU A 108 6.12 3.78 -6.36
CA LEU A 108 4.81 4.41 -6.31
C LEU A 108 4.52 5.13 -7.62
N SER A 109 3.26 5.09 -8.04
CA SER A 109 2.79 5.83 -9.21
C SER A 109 2.55 7.31 -8.85
N GLU A 110 2.05 8.08 -9.82
CA GLU A 110 1.75 9.49 -9.61
C GLU A 110 0.66 9.69 -8.53
N PRO A 111 0.62 10.86 -7.89
CA PRO A 111 -0.43 11.16 -6.92
C PRO A 111 -1.82 11.08 -7.54
N MET A 112 -2.79 10.70 -6.71
CA MET A 112 -4.17 10.57 -7.15
C MET A 112 -5.10 11.09 -6.07
N GLY A 113 -6.19 11.74 -6.48
CA GLY A 113 -7.25 12.12 -5.56
C GLY A 113 -8.21 10.96 -5.31
N LEU A 114 -8.89 11.00 -4.17
CA LEU A 114 -9.83 9.93 -3.79
C LEU A 114 -10.97 9.76 -4.79
N THR A 115 -11.49 10.87 -5.32
CA THR A 115 -12.58 10.83 -6.30
C THR A 115 -12.20 9.96 -7.50
N ARG A 116 -11.00 10.17 -8.04
CA ARG A 116 -10.54 9.41 -9.20
C ARG A 116 -10.28 7.95 -8.83
N PHE A 117 -9.73 7.71 -7.64
CA PHE A 117 -9.48 6.33 -7.21
C PHE A 117 -10.79 5.54 -7.10
N LEU A 118 -11.83 6.15 -6.52
CA LEU A 118 -13.13 5.50 -6.39
C LEU A 118 -13.83 5.32 -7.74
N ASP A 119 -13.66 6.27 -8.64
CA ASP A 119 -14.18 6.17 -10.01
C ASP A 119 -13.57 4.96 -10.73
N ASP A 120 -12.25 4.83 -10.65
CA ASP A 120 -11.53 3.70 -11.25
C ASP A 120 -11.88 2.36 -10.58
N ALA A 121 -12.39 2.39 -9.36
CA ALA A 121 -12.75 1.20 -8.59
C ALA A 121 -14.22 0.81 -8.71
N SER A 122 -14.97 1.47 -9.61
CA SER A 122 -16.43 1.27 -9.71
C SER A 122 -16.83 -0.19 -10.01
N ASP A 123 -15.97 -0.95 -10.66
CA ASP A 123 -16.19 -2.36 -11.00
C ASP A 123 -15.21 -3.29 -10.27
N ALA A 124 -14.61 -2.83 -9.19
CA ALA A 124 -13.60 -3.58 -8.44
C ALA A 124 -14.14 -4.05 -7.09
N GLN A 125 -13.50 -5.07 -6.53
CA GLN A 125 -13.61 -5.34 -5.09
C GLN A 125 -12.80 -4.27 -4.37
N VAL A 126 -13.39 -3.66 -3.34
CA VAL A 126 -12.72 -2.59 -2.57
C VAL A 126 -12.48 -3.07 -1.15
N TRP A 127 -11.22 -3.04 -0.72
CA TRP A 127 -10.80 -3.44 0.62
C TRP A 127 -10.11 -2.25 1.29
N THR A 128 -10.40 -2.06 2.57
CA THR A 128 -9.79 -0.96 3.34
C THR A 128 -9.08 -1.52 4.56
N PHE A 129 -7.86 -1.07 4.75
CA PHE A 129 -7.02 -1.48 5.89
C PHE A 129 -6.53 -0.28 6.68
#